data_e1942439c03b3af8aae6b9fb92d90734
#
_entry.id   e1942439c03b3af8aae6b9fb92d90734
#
_cell.length_a   1.000
_cell.length_b   1.000
_cell.length_c   1.000
_cell.angle_alpha   90.00
_cell.angle_beta   90.00
_cell.angle_gamma   90.00
#
_symmetry.space_group_name_H-M   'P 1'
#
loop_
_entity.id
_entity.type
_entity.pdbx_description
1 polymer ?
#
loop_
_entity_poly.entity_id
_entity_poly.type
_entity_poly.pdbx_seq_one_letter_code
_entity_poly.pdbx_strand_id
1 'polypeptide(L)'
;MSVLIAIPARFASTRYPGKPLVTLCGAGGLAQSLIQRSWRAAMDVKGVDRVVVATDDARIADHVAGLGAEVIMTPTSCQNGTERCAEVAKLLPYYDIVVNLQGDAPLTPAWFVEDLIASLQANPRVDIATPVLRCDGRMLNALLQDRKEGRVGSTTAVFGPKGK
;
A
#
# COMPACT_ATOMS: atom_id res chain seq x y z
N MET A 1 -14.03 -15.97 0.14
CA MET A 1 -13.65 -14.80 -0.67
C MET A 1 -12.17 -14.87 -0.91
N SER A 2 -11.77 -14.81 -2.17
CA SER A 2 -10.38 -14.81 -2.59
C SER A 2 -9.76 -13.41 -2.43
N VAL A 3 -8.51 -13.35 -1.93
CA VAL A 3 -7.85 -12.10 -1.54
C VAL A 3 -6.53 -11.93 -2.28
N LEU A 4 -6.37 -10.79 -2.93
CA LEU A 4 -5.14 -10.37 -3.61
C LEU A 4 -4.56 -9.14 -2.91
N ILE A 5 -3.26 -9.15 -2.62
CA ILE A 5 -2.52 -7.92 -2.30
C ILE A 5 -1.82 -7.43 -3.57
N ALA A 6 -2.12 -6.22 -3.98
CA ALA A 6 -1.40 -5.50 -5.02
C ALA A 6 -0.54 -4.40 -4.38
N ILE A 7 0.76 -4.42 -4.68
CA ILE A 7 1.74 -3.46 -4.18
C ILE A 7 2.14 -2.54 -5.34
N PRO A 8 1.53 -1.35 -5.46
CA PRO A 8 1.87 -0.44 -6.54
C PRO A 8 3.24 0.19 -6.30
N ALA A 9 4.09 0.18 -7.34
CA ALA A 9 5.40 0.79 -7.32
C ALA A 9 5.67 1.51 -8.64
N ARG A 10 6.13 2.76 -8.57
CA ARG A 10 6.52 3.55 -9.75
C ARG A 10 7.92 4.12 -9.57
N PHE A 11 8.68 4.17 -10.66
CA PHE A 11 10.00 4.79 -10.65
C PHE A 11 9.91 6.31 -10.70
N ALA A 12 9.02 6.82 -11.54
CA ALA A 12 8.82 8.27 -11.74
C ALA A 12 8.07 8.87 -10.55
N SER A 13 8.81 9.34 -9.57
CA SER A 13 8.31 10.15 -8.45
C SER A 13 8.93 11.54 -8.52
N THR A 14 8.10 12.58 -8.51
CA THR A 14 8.58 13.97 -8.58
C THR A 14 9.44 14.36 -7.38
N ARG A 15 9.15 13.82 -6.20
CA ARG A 15 9.89 14.11 -4.96
C ARG A 15 11.15 13.26 -4.81
N TYR A 16 11.13 12.01 -5.25
CA TYR A 16 12.25 11.09 -5.11
C TYR A 16 12.19 10.00 -6.19
N PRO A 17 12.81 10.20 -7.37
CA PRO A 17 12.87 9.20 -8.43
C PRO A 17 13.55 7.91 -7.95
N GLY A 18 13.02 6.76 -8.35
CA GLY A 18 13.58 5.46 -7.95
C GLY A 18 13.36 5.08 -6.48
N LYS A 19 12.51 5.80 -5.73
CA LYS A 19 12.22 5.53 -4.31
C LYS A 19 12.02 4.05 -3.96
N PRO A 20 11.31 3.23 -4.75
CA PRO A 20 11.11 1.82 -4.44
C PRO A 20 12.42 1.01 -4.36
N LEU A 21 13.43 1.41 -5.12
CA LEU A 21 14.73 0.72 -5.20
C LEU A 21 15.76 1.22 -4.18
N VAL A 22 15.43 2.27 -3.41
CA VAL A 22 16.33 2.79 -2.37
C VAL A 22 16.60 1.74 -1.32
N THR A 23 17.87 1.48 -1.08
CA THR A 23 18.32 0.55 -0.03
C THR A 23 18.27 1.22 1.34
N LEU A 24 17.58 0.60 2.26
CA LEU A 24 17.48 1.02 3.66
C LEU A 24 18.19 -0.01 4.54
N CYS A 25 19.10 0.47 5.40
CA CYS A 25 19.74 -0.38 6.41
C CYS A 25 18.89 -0.38 7.68
N GLY A 26 18.51 -1.56 8.16
CA GLY A 26 17.84 -1.74 9.44
C GLY A 26 18.85 -1.70 10.62
N ALA A 27 18.34 -1.64 11.85
CA ALA A 27 19.17 -1.64 13.07
C ALA A 27 20.09 -2.86 13.17
N GLY A 28 19.71 -4.00 12.58
CA GLY A 28 20.54 -5.23 12.51
C GLY A 28 21.51 -5.26 11.31
N GLY A 29 21.76 -4.15 10.61
CA GLY A 29 22.67 -4.08 9.48
C GLY A 29 22.12 -4.69 8.16
N LEU A 30 20.91 -5.23 8.16
CA LEU A 30 20.31 -5.82 6.98
C LEU A 30 19.89 -4.72 5.98
N ALA A 31 20.58 -4.70 4.85
CA ALA A 31 20.29 -3.77 3.75
C ALA A 31 19.24 -4.37 2.80
N GLN A 32 18.14 -3.67 2.60
CA GLN A 32 17.03 -4.09 1.73
C GLN A 32 16.42 -2.88 1.03
N SER A 33 15.95 -3.07 -0.20
CA SER A 33 15.22 -1.99 -0.88
C SER A 33 13.87 -1.70 -0.18
N LEU A 34 13.36 -0.50 -0.36
CA LEU A 34 12.07 -0.11 0.22
C LEU A 34 10.95 -1.04 -0.25
N ILE A 35 10.90 -1.34 -1.55
CA ILE A 35 9.90 -2.26 -2.11
C ILE A 35 10.05 -3.69 -1.58
N GLN A 36 11.27 -4.17 -1.37
CA GLN A 36 11.52 -5.48 -0.77
C GLN A 36 10.96 -5.57 0.65
N ARG A 37 11.08 -4.51 1.45
CA ARG A 37 10.51 -4.45 2.79
C ARG A 37 8.99 -4.45 2.77
N SER A 38 8.38 -3.65 1.89
CA SER A 38 6.91 -3.61 1.73
C SER A 38 6.36 -4.94 1.22
N TRP A 39 7.05 -5.58 0.28
CA TRP A 39 6.67 -6.93 -0.20
C TRP A 39 6.76 -7.97 0.92
N ARG A 40 7.81 -7.97 1.73
CA ARG A 40 7.93 -8.88 2.88
C ARG A 40 6.79 -8.66 3.89
N ALA A 41 6.48 -7.41 4.21
CA ALA A 41 5.36 -7.09 5.09
C ALA A 41 4.02 -7.62 4.54
N ALA A 42 3.83 -7.59 3.21
CA ALA A 42 2.66 -8.17 2.55
C ALA A 42 2.63 -9.71 2.64
N MET A 43 3.80 -10.35 2.52
CA MET A 43 3.89 -11.82 2.63
C MET A 43 3.60 -12.35 4.03
N ASP A 44 3.72 -11.52 5.07
CA ASP A 44 3.41 -11.89 6.46
C ASP A 44 1.89 -11.84 6.76
N VAL A 45 1.07 -11.29 5.84
CA VAL A 45 -0.39 -11.17 6.01
C VAL A 45 -1.06 -12.53 5.79
N LYS A 46 -1.85 -12.96 6.76
CA LYS A 46 -2.60 -14.22 6.67
C LYS A 46 -3.91 -14.05 5.90
N GLY A 47 -4.41 -15.16 5.33
CA GLY A 47 -5.68 -15.15 4.60
C GLY A 47 -5.62 -14.47 3.23
N VAL A 48 -4.42 -14.35 2.67
CA VAL A 48 -4.16 -13.79 1.34
C VAL A 48 -3.76 -14.93 0.39
N ASP A 49 -4.41 -15.00 -0.77
CA ASP A 49 -4.15 -16.05 -1.76
C ASP A 49 -3.00 -15.70 -2.70
N ARG A 50 -2.75 -14.40 -2.92
CA ARG A 50 -1.71 -13.94 -3.84
C ARG A 50 -1.19 -12.55 -3.47
N VAL A 51 0.10 -12.34 -3.64
CA VAL A 51 0.76 -11.04 -3.48
C VAL A 51 1.51 -10.71 -4.76
N VAL A 52 1.24 -9.54 -5.35
CA VAL A 52 1.89 -9.09 -6.58
C VAL A 52 2.45 -7.67 -6.43
N VAL A 53 3.57 -7.42 -7.08
CA VAL A 53 4.10 -6.06 -7.25
C VAL A 53 3.64 -5.55 -8.61
N ALA A 54 2.96 -4.42 -8.63
CA ALA A 54 2.44 -3.78 -9.84
C ALA A 54 3.32 -2.58 -10.21
N THR A 55 3.93 -2.61 -11.39
CA THR A 55 4.83 -1.54 -11.83
C THR A 55 4.76 -1.32 -13.34
N ASP A 56 5.18 -0.14 -13.77
CA ASP A 56 5.38 0.23 -15.19
C ASP A 56 6.86 0.34 -15.57
N ASP A 57 7.77 0.00 -14.65
CA ASP A 57 9.20 0.20 -14.81
C ASP A 57 9.97 -1.13 -14.73
N ALA A 58 10.70 -1.47 -15.79
CA ALA A 58 11.45 -2.72 -15.89
C ALA A 58 12.50 -2.87 -14.77
N ARG A 59 13.13 -1.79 -14.32
CA ARG A 59 14.13 -1.83 -13.23
C ARG A 59 13.51 -2.30 -11.91
N ILE A 60 12.28 -1.88 -11.62
CA ILE A 60 11.55 -2.35 -10.45
C ILE A 60 11.14 -3.81 -10.67
N ALA A 61 10.61 -4.12 -11.85
CA ALA A 61 10.18 -5.47 -12.19
C ALA A 61 11.32 -6.49 -12.04
N ASP A 62 12.45 -6.22 -12.65
CA ASP A 62 13.65 -7.10 -12.60
C ASP A 62 14.17 -7.26 -11.18
N HIS A 63 14.21 -6.16 -10.41
CA HIS A 63 14.66 -6.18 -9.03
C HIS A 63 13.78 -7.08 -8.15
N VAL A 64 12.45 -6.92 -8.22
CA VAL A 64 11.55 -7.70 -7.36
C VAL A 64 11.38 -9.14 -7.85
N ALA A 65 11.44 -9.38 -9.16
CA ALA A 65 11.48 -10.74 -9.72
C ALA A 65 12.72 -11.50 -9.23
N GLY A 66 13.88 -10.83 -9.17
CA GLY A 66 15.11 -11.38 -8.59
C GLY A 66 15.01 -11.74 -7.10
N LEU A 67 14.02 -11.20 -6.38
CA LEU A 67 13.70 -11.55 -5.00
C LEU A 67 12.70 -12.71 -4.88
N GLY A 68 12.16 -13.20 -6.00
CA GLY A 68 11.11 -14.20 -6.06
C GLY A 68 9.70 -13.64 -5.93
N ALA A 69 9.54 -12.31 -6.00
CA ALA A 69 8.21 -11.69 -5.99
C ALA A 69 7.56 -11.78 -7.37
N GLU A 70 6.25 -11.96 -7.38
CA GLU A 70 5.47 -11.91 -8.60
C GLU A 70 5.25 -10.48 -9.06
N VAL A 71 5.39 -10.24 -10.38
CA VAL A 71 5.28 -8.92 -10.99
C VAL A 71 4.14 -8.88 -12.00
N ILE A 72 3.37 -7.82 -11.96
CA ILE A 72 2.41 -7.47 -12.99
C ILE A 72 2.81 -6.13 -13.61
N MET A 73 3.10 -6.15 -14.91
CA MET A 73 3.34 -4.91 -15.65
C MET A 73 2.03 -4.20 -15.91
N THR A 74 1.99 -2.91 -15.61
CA THR A 74 0.81 -2.06 -15.73
C THR A 74 1.11 -0.86 -16.63
N PRO A 75 0.10 -0.22 -17.22
CA PRO A 75 0.32 0.94 -18.09
C PRO A 75 1.00 2.11 -17.38
N THR A 76 1.85 2.83 -18.12
CA THR A 76 2.49 4.07 -17.65
C THR A 76 1.49 5.21 -17.44
N SER A 77 0.29 5.09 -18.00
CA SER A 77 -0.81 6.04 -17.83
C SER A 77 -1.42 6.04 -16.44
N CYS A 78 -1.16 5.03 -15.60
CA CYS A 78 -1.63 5.01 -14.21
C CYS A 78 -1.00 6.16 -13.41
N GLN A 79 -1.81 7.13 -13.00
CA GLN A 79 -1.33 8.35 -12.34
C GLN A 79 -0.99 8.14 -10.86
N ASN A 80 -1.60 7.14 -10.22
CA ASN A 80 -1.44 6.84 -8.79
C ASN A 80 -1.51 5.34 -8.50
N GLY A 81 -1.24 4.98 -7.24
CA GLY A 81 -1.25 3.58 -6.80
C GLY A 81 -2.61 2.92 -6.90
N THR A 82 -3.70 3.66 -6.69
CA THR A 82 -5.07 3.13 -6.75
C THR A 82 -5.44 2.73 -8.17
N GLU A 83 -5.14 3.57 -9.15
CA GLU A 83 -5.35 3.24 -10.57
C GLU A 83 -4.54 2.00 -10.98
N ARG A 84 -3.31 1.89 -10.49
CA ARG A 84 -2.44 0.73 -10.75
C ARG A 84 -3.00 -0.55 -10.15
N CYS A 85 -3.54 -0.50 -8.94
CA CYS A 85 -4.26 -1.63 -8.33
C CYS A 85 -5.55 -1.98 -9.10
N ALA A 86 -6.25 -0.99 -9.63
CA ALA A 86 -7.43 -1.22 -10.47
C ALA A 86 -7.07 -1.94 -11.79
N GLU A 87 -5.92 -1.62 -12.41
CA GLU A 87 -5.45 -2.37 -13.58
C GLU A 87 -5.11 -3.82 -13.21
N VAL A 88 -4.48 -4.05 -12.05
CA VAL A 88 -4.26 -5.43 -11.56
C VAL A 88 -5.58 -6.17 -11.36
N ALA A 89 -6.57 -5.52 -10.75
CA ALA A 89 -7.90 -6.12 -10.55
C ALA A 89 -8.60 -6.49 -11.88
N LYS A 90 -8.43 -5.69 -12.93
CA LYS A 90 -8.94 -6.00 -14.28
C LYS A 90 -8.23 -7.21 -14.90
N LEU A 91 -6.93 -7.35 -14.69
CA LEU A 91 -6.13 -8.47 -15.20
C LEU A 91 -6.40 -9.77 -14.43
N LEU A 92 -6.82 -9.65 -13.16
CA LEU A 92 -7.09 -10.76 -12.25
C LEU A 92 -8.52 -10.68 -11.69
N PRO A 93 -9.56 -10.81 -12.53
CA PRO A 93 -10.95 -10.50 -12.15
C PRO A 93 -11.62 -11.54 -11.22
N TYR A 94 -10.90 -12.58 -10.85
CA TYR A 94 -11.40 -13.67 -9.99
C TYR A 94 -11.07 -13.51 -8.51
N TYR A 95 -10.46 -12.38 -8.11
CA TYR A 95 -10.28 -12.04 -6.70
C TYR A 95 -11.44 -11.17 -6.20
N ASP A 96 -12.05 -11.59 -5.10
CA ASP A 96 -13.16 -10.88 -4.48
C ASP A 96 -12.73 -9.60 -3.76
N ILE A 97 -11.53 -9.65 -3.17
CA ILE A 97 -10.94 -8.53 -2.40
C ILE A 97 -9.56 -8.21 -2.98
N VAL A 98 -9.34 -6.94 -3.30
CA VAL A 98 -8.03 -6.42 -3.71
C VAL A 98 -7.54 -5.41 -2.67
N VAL A 99 -6.46 -5.76 -2.00
CA VAL A 99 -5.79 -4.89 -1.03
C VAL A 99 -4.75 -4.04 -1.74
N ASN A 100 -4.86 -2.72 -1.64
CA ASN A 100 -3.86 -1.78 -2.10
C ASN A 100 -2.85 -1.50 -0.96
N LEU A 101 -1.78 -2.29 -0.89
CA LEU A 101 -0.69 -2.07 0.06
C LEU A 101 0.41 -1.23 -0.59
N GLN A 102 0.57 0.02 -0.14
CA GLN A 102 1.50 0.95 -0.76
C GLN A 102 2.96 0.45 -0.70
N GLY A 103 3.67 0.53 -1.84
CA GLY A 103 5.06 0.08 -1.95
C GLY A 103 6.07 0.86 -1.10
N ASP A 104 5.63 1.93 -0.45
CA ASP A 104 6.42 2.73 0.48
C ASP A 104 5.92 2.70 1.93
N ALA A 105 5.12 1.68 2.28
CA ALA A 105 4.59 1.44 3.62
C ALA A 105 5.19 0.17 4.29
N PRO A 106 6.52 0.08 4.45
CA PRO A 106 7.20 -1.14 4.90
C PRO A 106 6.94 -1.51 6.37
N LEU A 107 6.34 -0.60 7.13
CA LEU A 107 6.02 -0.78 8.55
C LEU A 107 4.55 -1.09 8.80
N THR A 108 3.75 -1.36 7.76
CA THR A 108 2.36 -1.77 7.91
C THR A 108 2.32 -3.13 8.62
N PRO A 109 1.72 -3.23 9.83
CA PRO A 109 1.62 -4.51 10.52
C PRO A 109 0.66 -5.46 9.79
N ALA A 110 0.99 -6.74 9.76
CA ALA A 110 0.15 -7.74 9.08
C ALA A 110 -1.30 -7.75 9.62
N TRP A 111 -1.47 -7.72 10.95
CA TRP A 111 -2.78 -7.72 11.60
C TRP A 111 -3.68 -6.56 11.14
N PHE A 112 -3.09 -5.44 10.78
CA PHE A 112 -3.83 -4.26 10.31
C PHE A 112 -4.52 -4.51 8.96
N VAL A 113 -3.85 -5.25 8.08
CA VAL A 113 -4.41 -5.68 6.79
C VAL A 113 -5.41 -6.81 6.99
N GLU A 114 -5.10 -7.75 7.87
CA GLU A 114 -5.98 -8.87 8.24
C GLU A 114 -7.34 -8.38 8.77
N ASP A 115 -7.34 -7.36 9.64
CA ASP A 115 -8.57 -6.76 10.18
C ASP A 115 -9.42 -6.08 9.10
N LEU A 116 -8.79 -5.43 8.10
CA LEU A 116 -9.50 -4.85 6.97
C LEU A 116 -10.15 -5.91 6.09
N ILE A 117 -9.42 -7.00 5.80
CA ILE A 117 -9.94 -8.14 5.03
C ILE A 117 -11.13 -8.76 5.78
N ALA A 118 -10.98 -9.04 7.07
CA ALA A 118 -12.05 -9.60 7.90
C ALA A 118 -13.28 -8.68 7.95
N SER A 119 -13.08 -7.36 8.01
CA SER A 119 -14.16 -6.38 7.98
C SER A 119 -14.97 -6.43 6.68
N LEU A 120 -14.32 -6.53 5.52
CA LEU A 120 -14.99 -6.67 4.24
C LEU A 120 -15.70 -8.02 4.11
N GLN A 121 -15.07 -9.11 4.56
CA GLN A 121 -15.66 -10.45 4.54
C GLN A 121 -16.93 -10.53 5.41
N ALA A 122 -16.94 -9.85 6.55
CA ALA A 122 -18.09 -9.80 7.46
C ALA A 122 -19.22 -8.89 6.96
N ASN A 123 -18.94 -7.97 6.02
CA ASN A 123 -19.89 -6.95 5.56
C ASN A 123 -20.00 -6.91 4.02
N PRO A 124 -20.69 -7.86 3.37
CA PRO A 124 -20.74 -7.95 1.90
C PRO A 124 -21.36 -6.74 1.17
N ARG A 125 -21.95 -5.81 1.92
CA ARG A 125 -22.54 -4.57 1.37
C ARG A 125 -21.56 -3.39 1.39
N VAL A 126 -20.34 -3.62 1.85
CA VAL A 126 -19.28 -2.60 1.91
C VAL A 126 -18.30 -2.84 0.78
N ASP A 127 -18.12 -1.86 -0.07
CA ASP A 127 -17.24 -1.96 -1.24
C ASP A 127 -15.79 -1.54 -0.93
N ILE A 128 -15.56 -0.72 0.09
CA ILE A 128 -14.24 -0.19 0.45
C ILE A 128 -14.07 -0.15 1.96
N ALA A 129 -12.92 -0.63 2.43
CA ALA A 129 -12.46 -0.47 3.81
C ALA A 129 -11.09 0.24 3.81
N THR A 130 -10.94 1.24 4.67
CA THR A 130 -9.67 1.94 4.88
C THR A 130 -9.42 2.12 6.37
N PRO A 131 -8.15 1.97 6.82
CA PRO A 131 -7.84 2.13 8.22
C PRO A 131 -7.79 3.60 8.60
N VAL A 132 -8.26 3.90 9.79
CA VAL A 132 -8.13 5.23 10.40
C VAL A 132 -7.59 5.10 11.81
N LEU A 133 -6.76 6.05 12.22
CA LEU A 133 -6.24 6.12 13.58
C LEU A 133 -6.84 7.33 14.30
N ARG A 134 -7.28 7.12 15.52
CA ARG A 134 -7.71 8.23 16.38
C ARG A 134 -6.46 8.97 16.87
N CYS A 135 -6.37 10.26 16.52
CA CYS A 135 -5.31 11.12 17.02
C CYS A 135 -5.51 11.43 18.51
N ASP A 136 -4.45 11.37 19.29
CA ASP A 136 -4.41 12.00 20.60
C ASP A 136 -4.27 13.53 20.48
N GLY A 137 -4.39 14.23 21.62
CA GLY A 137 -4.30 15.70 21.64
C GLY A 137 -2.94 16.23 21.16
N ARG A 138 -1.84 15.52 21.41
CA ARG A 138 -0.50 15.91 21.01
C ARG A 138 -0.35 15.82 19.49
N MET A 139 -0.77 14.71 18.90
CA MET A 139 -0.73 14.49 17.46
C MET A 139 -1.66 15.48 16.74
N LEU A 140 -2.88 15.70 17.25
CA LEU A 140 -3.82 16.69 16.67
C LEU A 140 -3.18 18.08 16.61
N ASN A 141 -2.57 18.53 17.70
CA ASN A 141 -1.92 19.84 17.76
C ASN A 141 -0.75 19.94 16.76
N ALA A 142 0.07 18.89 16.62
CA ALA A 142 1.16 18.85 15.65
C ALA A 142 0.62 18.95 14.22
N LEU A 143 -0.44 18.20 13.87
CA LEU A 143 -1.07 18.24 12.56
C LEU A 143 -1.71 19.61 12.24
N LEU A 144 -2.34 20.24 13.22
CA LEU A 144 -2.89 21.59 13.07
C LEU A 144 -1.78 22.64 12.84
N GLN A 145 -0.65 22.50 13.54
CA GLN A 145 0.51 23.36 13.34
C GLN A 145 1.12 23.20 11.95
N ASP A 146 1.32 21.95 11.49
CA ASP A 146 1.81 21.66 10.15
C ASP A 146 0.93 22.29 9.07
N ARG A 147 -0.39 22.22 9.22
CA ARG A 147 -1.33 22.87 8.29
C ARG A 147 -1.22 24.38 8.28
N LYS A 148 -1.08 25.01 9.45
CA LYS A 148 -0.87 26.47 9.57
C LYS A 148 0.41 26.92 8.87
N GLU A 149 1.44 26.09 8.89
CA GLU A 149 2.74 26.34 8.27
C GLU A 149 2.81 25.89 6.79
N GLY A 150 1.68 25.48 6.20
CA GLY A 150 1.62 25.04 4.80
C GLY A 150 2.28 23.67 4.56
N ARG A 151 2.65 22.94 5.60
CA ARG A 151 3.16 21.58 5.46
C ARG A 151 2.00 20.59 5.28
N VAL A 152 2.02 19.87 4.17
CA VAL A 152 1.02 18.83 3.87
C VAL A 152 1.54 17.51 4.41
N GLY A 153 0.97 17.03 5.50
CA GLY A 153 1.50 15.83 6.17
C GLY A 153 0.51 14.69 6.37
N SER A 154 -0.79 14.95 6.46
CA SER A 154 -1.74 13.88 6.80
C SER A 154 -3.08 14.03 6.11
N THR A 155 -3.63 12.88 5.74
CA THR A 155 -5.02 12.74 5.32
C THR A 155 -5.90 12.57 6.55
N THR A 156 -7.03 13.27 6.63
CA THR A 156 -8.01 13.13 7.71
C THR A 156 -9.25 12.42 7.21
N ALA A 157 -9.79 11.53 8.03
CA ALA A 157 -11.11 10.95 7.79
C ALA A 157 -12.20 11.96 8.19
N VAL A 158 -13.21 12.07 7.32
CA VAL A 158 -14.40 12.88 7.56
C VAL A 158 -15.61 11.94 7.63
N PHE A 159 -16.37 12.04 8.66
CA PHE A 159 -17.56 11.22 8.88
C PHE A 159 -18.82 12.08 8.73
N GLY A 160 -19.84 11.52 8.07
CA GLY A 160 -21.15 12.14 8.02
C GLY A 160 -21.86 12.10 9.38
N PRO A 161 -23.05 12.77 9.51
CA PRO A 161 -23.78 12.87 10.79
C PRO A 161 -24.17 11.53 11.43
N LYS A 162 -24.17 10.46 10.65
CA LYS A 162 -24.49 9.09 11.11
C LYS A 162 -23.26 8.18 11.20
N GLY A 163 -22.06 8.74 11.23
CA GLY A 163 -20.81 7.97 11.25
C GLY A 163 -20.50 7.24 9.94
N LYS A 164 -21.13 7.66 8.84
CA LYS A 164 -20.94 7.07 7.50
C LYS A 164 -20.25 8.08 6.59
#